data_1f416b646998195fea71e6ae3d1f1f5c
#
_entry.id   1f416b646998195fea71e6ae3d1f1f5c
#
_cell.length_a   1.000
_cell.length_b   1.000
_cell.length_c   1.000
_cell.angle_alpha   90.00
_cell.angle_beta   90.00
_cell.angle_gamma   90.00
#
_symmetry.space_group_name_H-M   'P 1'
#
loop_
_entity.id
_entity.type
_entity.pdbx_description
1 polymer ?
#
loop_
_entity_poly.entity_id
_entity_poly.type
_entity_poly.pdbx_seq_one_letter_code
_entity_poly.pdbx_strand_id
1 'polypeptide(L)'
;MSNPFNKRKMIITVGVSASGKTTWANQQEGFEIICRDTIRGVLFPEYHNGNYKFTKAKENHVSEVTLNQWLIAVEHGSDVIIADTNLNPKYREMWKQRGEDADYVVEFKDFPITLEEAWKRDQKRGVYSVGREVISRQWKLWLEYSSKNKYVADTSKPQAILVDIDGTVADKGSRNPFDWGSVGEDKPRDFIIDLIYNYLERYKENDNCVDVIFLSGRDSCCRYETLDWLQNQFATPKYNISLFMRKEGDMRKDTVVKEDLFWDNIANNYNVLAVFDDRPCVVEMWYDIGIPNVICVADQRNRF
;
A
#
# COMPACT_ATOMS: atom_id res chain seq x y z
N MET A 1 -12.46 10.81 -31.16
CA MET A 1 -12.80 11.62 -29.96
C MET A 1 -12.59 10.73 -28.76
N SER A 2 -11.52 10.94 -28.02
CA SER A 2 -11.21 10.16 -26.83
C SER A 2 -12.20 10.51 -25.71
N ASN A 3 -12.71 9.47 -25.07
CA ASN A 3 -13.61 9.58 -23.92
C ASN A 3 -12.87 10.33 -22.78
N PRO A 4 -13.35 11.47 -22.28
CA PRO A 4 -12.64 12.27 -21.28
C PRO A 4 -12.55 11.64 -19.89
N PHE A 5 -13.08 10.42 -19.71
CA PHE A 5 -13.12 9.73 -18.41
C PHE A 5 -12.13 8.58 -18.26
N ASN A 6 -11.31 8.25 -19.25
CA ASN A 6 -10.32 7.17 -19.13
C ASN A 6 -8.90 7.74 -19.29
N LYS A 7 -8.34 8.29 -18.21
CA LYS A 7 -6.92 8.68 -18.19
C LYS A 7 -6.07 7.43 -18.37
N ARG A 8 -5.02 7.54 -19.19
CA ARG A 8 -4.03 6.49 -19.39
C ARG A 8 -3.31 6.17 -18.07
N LYS A 9 -2.93 4.92 -17.89
CA LYS A 9 -2.23 4.47 -16.70
C LYS A 9 -0.76 4.25 -16.97
N MET A 10 0.08 4.69 -16.03
CA MET A 10 1.48 4.36 -15.98
C MET A 10 1.81 3.71 -14.64
N ILE A 11 2.29 2.47 -14.67
CA ILE A 11 2.68 1.74 -13.47
C ILE A 11 4.21 1.68 -13.41
N ILE A 12 4.79 2.19 -12.34
CA ILE A 12 6.23 2.13 -12.07
C ILE A 12 6.47 1.06 -11.02
N THR A 13 7.12 -0.05 -11.41
CA THR A 13 7.44 -1.11 -10.45
C THR A 13 8.61 -0.71 -9.56
N VAL A 14 8.56 -1.04 -8.27
CA VAL A 14 9.67 -0.80 -7.35
C VAL A 14 10.02 -2.09 -6.61
N GLY A 15 11.30 -2.46 -6.60
CA GLY A 15 11.76 -3.66 -5.90
C GLY A 15 13.13 -4.14 -6.37
N VAL A 16 13.75 -5.03 -5.59
CA VAL A 16 15.07 -5.60 -5.90
C VAL A 16 15.03 -6.52 -7.13
N SER A 17 16.17 -6.83 -7.73
CA SER A 17 16.25 -7.88 -8.74
C SER A 17 15.70 -9.20 -8.19
N ALA A 18 15.12 -10.03 -9.06
CA ALA A 18 14.45 -11.29 -8.72
C ALA A 18 13.19 -11.19 -7.85
N SER A 19 12.64 -9.98 -7.59
CA SER A 19 11.40 -9.83 -6.80
C SER A 19 10.10 -10.18 -7.56
N GLY A 20 10.17 -10.46 -8.86
CA GLY A 20 9.02 -10.88 -9.67
C GLY A 20 8.40 -9.79 -10.55
N LYS A 21 8.94 -8.57 -10.57
CA LYS A 21 8.43 -7.43 -11.35
C LYS A 21 8.13 -7.75 -12.81
N THR A 22 9.12 -8.24 -13.54
CA THR A 22 8.98 -8.56 -14.98
C THR A 22 7.99 -9.69 -15.22
N THR A 23 7.97 -10.70 -14.34
CA THR A 23 6.99 -11.79 -14.42
C THR A 23 5.57 -11.28 -14.27
N TRP A 24 5.37 -10.40 -13.30
CA TRP A 24 4.06 -9.77 -13.08
C TRP A 24 3.70 -8.85 -14.26
N ALA A 25 4.64 -8.01 -14.72
CA ALA A 25 4.38 -7.08 -15.83
C ALA A 25 3.92 -7.82 -17.09
N ASN A 26 4.58 -8.95 -17.43
CA ASN A 26 4.24 -9.77 -18.59
C ASN A 26 2.86 -10.46 -18.52
N GLN A 27 2.22 -10.45 -17.35
CA GLN A 27 0.86 -10.98 -17.14
C GLN A 27 -0.22 -9.91 -17.26
N GLN A 28 0.17 -8.63 -17.42
CA GLN A 28 -0.80 -7.54 -17.53
C GLN A 28 -1.17 -7.33 -19.00
N GLU A 29 -2.43 -7.57 -19.32
CA GLU A 29 -2.97 -7.33 -20.67
C GLU A 29 -3.21 -5.83 -20.89
N GLY A 30 -3.01 -5.35 -22.10
CA GLY A 30 -3.30 -3.97 -22.52
C GLY A 30 -2.23 -2.94 -22.13
N PHE A 31 -1.11 -3.38 -21.52
CA PHE A 31 0.01 -2.50 -21.20
C PHE A 31 1.20 -2.68 -22.13
N GLU A 32 1.83 -1.59 -22.55
CA GLU A 32 3.18 -1.62 -23.09
C GLU A 32 4.21 -1.71 -21.98
N ILE A 33 5.12 -2.71 -22.07
CA ILE A 33 6.11 -2.99 -21.03
C ILE A 33 7.45 -2.45 -21.46
N ILE A 34 7.97 -1.48 -20.72
CA ILE A 34 9.28 -0.89 -20.90
C ILE A 34 10.22 -1.46 -19.82
N CYS A 35 11.18 -2.29 -20.26
CA CYS A 35 12.10 -2.99 -19.39
C CYS A 35 13.53 -2.93 -19.94
N ARG A 36 14.46 -2.35 -19.19
CA ARG A 36 15.85 -2.19 -19.61
C ARG A 36 16.57 -3.53 -19.84
N ASP A 37 16.22 -4.56 -19.08
CA ASP A 37 16.80 -5.90 -19.27
C ASP A 37 16.37 -6.50 -20.62
N THR A 38 15.11 -6.34 -21.01
CA THR A 38 14.63 -6.75 -22.34
C THR A 38 15.32 -5.96 -23.45
N ILE A 39 15.46 -4.64 -23.28
CA ILE A 39 16.16 -3.78 -24.25
C ILE A 39 17.63 -4.19 -24.40
N ARG A 40 18.33 -4.50 -23.29
CA ARG A 40 19.71 -5.01 -23.34
C ARG A 40 19.81 -6.29 -24.16
N GLY A 41 18.86 -7.23 -23.93
CA GLY A 41 18.82 -8.49 -24.67
C GLY A 41 18.62 -8.30 -26.18
N VAL A 42 17.79 -7.32 -26.58
CA VAL A 42 17.57 -7.00 -28.00
C VAL A 42 18.79 -6.32 -28.63
N LEU A 43 19.40 -5.36 -27.93
CA LEU A 43 20.51 -4.57 -28.47
C LEU A 43 21.85 -5.32 -28.47
N PHE A 44 22.04 -6.19 -27.50
CA PHE A 44 23.34 -6.81 -27.23
C PHE A 44 23.20 -8.32 -27.03
N PRO A 45 23.44 -9.14 -28.08
CA PRO A 45 23.33 -10.61 -28.00
C PRO A 45 24.18 -11.24 -26.87
N GLU A 46 25.30 -10.61 -26.52
CA GLU A 46 26.15 -11.04 -25.41
C GLU A 46 25.46 -10.94 -24.03
N TYR A 47 24.33 -10.26 -23.91
CA TYR A 47 23.52 -10.24 -22.69
C TYR A 47 22.93 -11.63 -22.39
N HIS A 48 22.58 -12.39 -23.44
CA HIS A 48 21.98 -13.72 -23.30
C HIS A 48 22.96 -14.83 -22.95
N ASN A 49 24.25 -14.58 -23.10
CA ASN A 49 25.30 -15.57 -22.79
C ASN A 49 26.17 -15.20 -21.57
N GLY A 50 25.76 -14.14 -20.82
CA GLY A 50 26.44 -13.69 -19.61
C GLY A 50 27.74 -12.89 -19.84
N ASN A 51 28.08 -12.55 -21.09
CA ASN A 51 29.29 -11.82 -21.45
C ASN A 51 29.07 -10.31 -21.57
N TYR A 52 27.87 -9.81 -21.21
CA TYR A 52 27.57 -8.40 -21.26
C TYR A 52 28.37 -7.60 -20.24
N LYS A 53 29.10 -6.62 -20.73
CA LYS A 53 29.83 -5.67 -19.89
C LYS A 53 29.06 -4.35 -19.80
N PHE A 54 28.70 -3.94 -18.59
CA PHE A 54 28.05 -2.66 -18.29
C PHE A 54 29.03 -1.52 -18.51
N THR A 55 29.00 -0.91 -19.69
CA THR A 55 29.79 0.29 -20.02
C THR A 55 28.87 1.50 -20.16
N LYS A 56 29.42 2.70 -19.92
CA LYS A 56 28.67 3.95 -20.05
C LYS A 56 28.05 4.11 -21.44
N ALA A 57 28.79 3.74 -22.50
CA ALA A 57 28.29 3.84 -23.87
C ALA A 57 27.08 2.92 -24.12
N LYS A 58 27.15 1.65 -23.70
CA LYS A 58 26.03 0.72 -23.84
C LYS A 58 24.81 1.15 -23.02
N GLU A 59 25.02 1.54 -21.78
CA GLU A 59 23.91 1.97 -20.91
C GLU A 59 23.28 3.30 -21.38
N ASN A 60 24.03 4.20 -22.00
CA ASN A 60 23.48 5.37 -22.68
C ASN A 60 22.55 4.95 -23.83
N HIS A 61 22.99 4.03 -24.67
CA HIS A 61 22.19 3.52 -25.78
C HIS A 61 20.91 2.81 -25.29
N VAL A 62 21.02 1.97 -24.25
CA VAL A 62 19.84 1.40 -23.58
C VAL A 62 18.88 2.50 -23.10
N SER A 63 19.42 3.58 -22.54
CA SER A 63 18.60 4.70 -22.05
C SER A 63 17.88 5.46 -23.18
N GLU A 64 18.56 5.65 -24.32
CA GLU A 64 17.95 6.25 -25.52
C GLU A 64 16.81 5.39 -26.06
N VAL A 65 17.02 4.08 -26.19
CA VAL A 65 15.96 3.17 -26.65
C VAL A 65 14.80 3.09 -25.65
N THR A 66 15.11 3.09 -24.35
CA THR A 66 14.08 3.16 -23.30
C THR A 66 13.20 4.40 -23.44
N LEU A 67 13.82 5.56 -23.69
CA LEU A 67 13.10 6.81 -23.88
C LEU A 67 12.27 6.78 -25.17
N ASN A 68 12.82 6.26 -26.26
CA ASN A 68 12.10 6.16 -27.53
C ASN A 68 10.86 5.25 -27.41
N GLN A 69 10.96 4.11 -26.71
CA GLN A 69 9.79 3.27 -26.43
C GLN A 69 8.73 4.01 -25.63
N TRP A 70 9.13 4.80 -24.64
CA TRP A 70 8.20 5.66 -23.90
C TRP A 70 7.49 6.67 -24.83
N LEU A 71 8.24 7.37 -25.67
CA LEU A 71 7.64 8.36 -26.59
C LEU A 71 6.67 7.71 -27.57
N ILE A 72 6.99 6.52 -28.09
CA ILE A 72 6.11 5.74 -28.96
C ILE A 72 4.82 5.35 -28.21
N ALA A 73 4.94 4.86 -26.97
CA ALA A 73 3.78 4.50 -26.15
C ALA A 73 2.86 5.70 -25.88
N VAL A 74 3.44 6.88 -25.63
CA VAL A 74 2.70 8.14 -25.46
C VAL A 74 1.97 8.52 -26.74
N GLU A 75 2.63 8.41 -27.91
CA GLU A 75 2.03 8.70 -29.22
C GLU A 75 0.87 7.75 -29.54
N HIS A 76 1.02 6.48 -29.24
CA HIS A 76 -0.04 5.47 -29.43
C HIS A 76 -1.16 5.57 -28.40
N GLY A 77 -0.99 6.33 -27.32
CA GLY A 77 -1.96 6.43 -26.25
C GLY A 77 -2.11 5.16 -25.41
N SER A 78 -1.03 4.36 -25.32
CA SER A 78 -1.00 3.08 -24.60
C SER A 78 -0.88 3.27 -23.09
N ASP A 79 -1.45 2.35 -22.30
CA ASP A 79 -1.09 2.19 -20.89
C ASP A 79 0.31 1.59 -20.79
N VAL A 80 1.10 1.99 -19.79
CA VAL A 80 2.54 1.65 -19.72
C VAL A 80 2.94 1.07 -18.37
N ILE A 81 3.82 0.06 -18.40
CA ILE A 81 4.52 -0.44 -17.21
C ILE A 81 6.03 -0.20 -17.36
N ILE A 82 6.64 0.54 -16.44
CA ILE A 82 8.09 0.66 -16.32
C ILE A 82 8.59 -0.47 -15.40
N ALA A 83 9.04 -1.57 -16.01
CA ALA A 83 9.34 -2.82 -15.31
C ALA A 83 10.82 -2.95 -14.87
N ASP A 84 11.38 -1.89 -14.30
CA ASP A 84 12.73 -1.83 -13.77
C ASP A 84 12.76 -1.92 -12.23
N THR A 85 13.96 -1.93 -11.62
CA THR A 85 14.07 -1.92 -10.15
C THR A 85 13.55 -0.63 -9.52
N ASN A 86 13.75 0.48 -10.16
CA ASN A 86 13.34 1.84 -9.79
C ASN A 86 13.63 2.22 -8.32
N LEU A 87 14.67 1.60 -7.72
CA LEU A 87 15.08 1.82 -6.33
C LEU A 87 15.77 3.18 -6.12
N ASN A 88 16.35 3.74 -7.17
CA ASN A 88 16.93 5.08 -7.11
C ASN A 88 15.81 6.13 -7.18
N PRO A 89 15.67 7.01 -6.16
CA PRO A 89 14.61 8.02 -6.11
C PRO A 89 14.64 8.97 -7.33
N LYS A 90 15.83 9.24 -7.87
CA LYS A 90 16.00 10.10 -9.04
C LYS A 90 15.29 9.55 -10.28
N TYR A 91 15.35 8.22 -10.49
CA TYR A 91 14.68 7.58 -11.62
C TYR A 91 13.17 7.46 -11.39
N ARG A 92 12.74 7.22 -10.16
CA ARG A 92 11.31 7.22 -9.83
C ARG A 92 10.68 8.57 -10.10
N GLU A 93 11.29 9.63 -9.59
CA GLU A 93 10.79 10.99 -9.79
C GLU A 93 10.79 11.39 -11.27
N MET A 94 11.86 11.06 -11.99
CA MET A 94 11.93 11.29 -13.43
C MET A 94 10.80 10.61 -14.21
N TRP A 95 10.49 9.34 -13.89
CA TRP A 95 9.40 8.62 -14.55
C TRP A 95 8.04 9.15 -14.14
N LYS A 96 7.85 9.45 -12.86
CA LYS A 96 6.63 10.07 -12.35
C LYS A 96 6.34 11.38 -13.08
N GLN A 97 7.31 12.29 -13.12
CA GLN A 97 7.17 13.58 -13.80
C GLN A 97 6.83 13.40 -15.29
N ARG A 98 7.52 12.50 -15.99
CA ARG A 98 7.21 12.19 -17.40
C ARG A 98 5.80 11.67 -17.63
N GLY A 99 5.33 10.83 -16.74
CA GLY A 99 3.95 10.33 -16.78
C GLY A 99 2.94 11.45 -16.57
N GLU A 100 3.15 12.28 -15.56
CA GLU A 100 2.30 13.41 -15.24
C GLU A 100 2.28 14.45 -16.38
N ASP A 101 3.45 14.79 -16.94
CA ASP A 101 3.58 15.70 -18.08
C ASP A 101 2.86 15.21 -19.36
N ALA A 102 2.72 13.88 -19.49
CA ALA A 102 2.01 13.25 -20.61
C ALA A 102 0.55 12.87 -20.26
N ASP A 103 0.00 13.41 -19.17
CA ASP A 103 -1.38 13.20 -18.69
C ASP A 103 -1.75 11.74 -18.36
N TYR A 104 -0.78 11.00 -17.80
CA TYR A 104 -1.01 9.67 -17.22
C TYR A 104 -1.40 9.76 -15.74
N VAL A 105 -2.23 8.82 -15.29
CA VAL A 105 -2.32 8.49 -13.86
C VAL A 105 -1.15 7.59 -13.50
N VAL A 106 -0.22 8.10 -12.70
CA VAL A 106 1.00 7.39 -12.31
C VAL A 106 0.79 6.66 -11.00
N GLU A 107 1.04 5.35 -11.01
CA GLU A 107 0.94 4.48 -9.84
C GLU A 107 2.29 3.79 -9.59
N PHE A 108 2.69 3.68 -8.32
CA PHE A 108 3.82 2.86 -7.92
C PHE A 108 3.33 1.47 -7.51
N LYS A 109 4.02 0.43 -7.98
CA LYS A 109 3.74 -0.94 -7.57
C LYS A 109 4.97 -1.55 -6.93
N ASP A 110 4.85 -1.80 -5.64
CA ASP A 110 5.89 -2.38 -4.82
C ASP A 110 5.95 -3.92 -4.95
N PHE A 111 7.17 -4.43 -4.91
CA PHE A 111 7.44 -5.87 -4.95
C PHE A 111 8.28 -6.26 -3.72
N PRO A 112 7.65 -6.33 -2.53
CA PRO A 112 8.33 -6.75 -1.32
C PRO A 112 8.80 -8.21 -1.44
N ILE A 113 10.00 -8.48 -0.92
CA ILE A 113 10.57 -9.82 -0.88
C ILE A 113 11.63 -9.81 0.23
N THR A 114 11.92 -10.93 0.86
CA THR A 114 13.02 -11.01 1.81
C THR A 114 14.36 -11.08 1.08
N LEU A 115 15.43 -10.61 1.73
CA LEU A 115 16.79 -10.67 1.16
C LEU A 115 17.18 -12.10 0.80
N GLU A 116 16.85 -13.05 1.66
CA GLU A 116 17.17 -14.46 1.46
C GLU A 116 16.44 -15.05 0.26
N GLU A 117 15.15 -14.75 0.12
CA GLU A 117 14.37 -15.23 -1.02
C GLU A 117 14.82 -14.58 -2.33
N ALA A 118 15.19 -13.30 -2.32
CA ALA A 118 15.76 -12.63 -3.48
C ALA A 118 17.06 -13.31 -3.95
N TRP A 119 17.94 -13.70 -3.02
CA TRP A 119 19.14 -14.46 -3.34
C TRP A 119 18.84 -15.83 -3.92
N LYS A 120 17.92 -16.58 -3.31
CA LYS A 120 17.52 -17.91 -3.81
C LYS A 120 16.96 -17.84 -5.24
N ARG A 121 16.14 -16.83 -5.52
CA ARG A 121 15.58 -16.62 -6.86
C ARG A 121 16.62 -16.16 -7.86
N ASP A 122 17.52 -15.28 -7.48
CA ASP A 122 18.57 -14.77 -8.35
C ASP A 122 19.53 -15.89 -8.80
N GLN A 123 19.91 -16.81 -7.91
CA GLN A 123 20.72 -17.98 -8.25
C GLN A 123 20.10 -18.86 -9.36
N LYS A 124 18.77 -18.94 -9.40
CA LYS A 124 18.04 -19.71 -10.43
C LYS A 124 17.98 -19.01 -11.78
N ARG A 125 18.42 -17.76 -11.88
CA ARG A 125 18.40 -16.97 -13.13
C ARG A 125 19.56 -17.29 -14.07
N GLY A 126 20.52 -18.11 -13.65
CA GLY A 126 21.68 -18.51 -14.47
C GLY A 126 22.49 -17.30 -14.93
N VAL A 127 22.63 -17.12 -16.22
CA VAL A 127 23.41 -16.01 -16.83
C VAL A 127 22.86 -14.62 -16.53
N TYR A 128 21.61 -14.52 -16.12
CA TYR A 128 20.96 -13.26 -15.75
C TYR A 128 21.05 -12.96 -14.24
N SER A 129 21.75 -13.80 -13.48
CA SER A 129 22.00 -13.52 -12.06
C SER A 129 22.85 -12.26 -11.92
N VAL A 130 22.39 -11.36 -11.06
CA VAL A 130 23.13 -10.13 -10.76
C VAL A 130 24.13 -10.31 -9.60
N GLY A 131 24.00 -11.42 -8.88
CA GLY A 131 24.86 -11.80 -7.77
C GLY A 131 24.49 -11.14 -6.43
N ARG A 132 25.04 -11.77 -5.37
CA ARG A 132 24.68 -11.45 -3.97
C ARG A 132 24.98 -10.01 -3.60
N GLU A 133 26.10 -9.45 -4.04
CA GLU A 133 26.51 -8.08 -3.72
C GLU A 133 25.54 -7.04 -4.30
N VAL A 134 25.10 -7.25 -5.53
CA VAL A 134 24.15 -6.35 -6.20
C VAL A 134 22.79 -6.42 -5.49
N ILE A 135 22.29 -7.62 -5.18
CA ILE A 135 21.06 -7.81 -4.43
C ILE A 135 21.15 -7.12 -3.06
N SER A 136 22.25 -7.31 -2.32
CA SER A 136 22.41 -6.70 -0.99
C SER A 136 22.43 -5.16 -1.05
N ARG A 137 23.06 -4.59 -2.09
CA ARG A 137 23.04 -3.12 -2.31
C ARG A 137 21.64 -2.64 -2.67
N GLN A 138 20.95 -3.34 -3.55
CA GLN A 138 19.56 -3.04 -3.91
C GLN A 138 18.62 -3.17 -2.71
N TRP A 139 18.85 -4.16 -1.85
CA TRP A 139 18.09 -4.36 -0.63
C TRP A 139 18.22 -3.18 0.35
N LYS A 140 19.39 -2.62 0.50
CA LYS A 140 19.57 -1.39 1.31
C LYS A 140 18.74 -0.23 0.77
N LEU A 141 18.76 -0.02 -0.54
CA LEU A 141 17.93 1.00 -1.19
C LEU A 141 16.43 0.71 -1.05
N TRP A 142 16.05 -0.57 -1.08
CA TRP A 142 14.66 -0.99 -0.83
C TRP A 142 14.25 -0.67 0.60
N LEU A 143 15.09 -0.95 1.59
CA LEU A 143 14.81 -0.61 2.99
C LEU A 143 14.68 0.91 3.19
N GLU A 144 15.55 1.70 2.57
CA GLU A 144 15.46 3.16 2.59
C GLU A 144 14.17 3.68 1.93
N TYR A 145 13.76 3.06 0.83
CA TYR A 145 12.52 3.39 0.14
C TYR A 145 11.31 3.00 0.98
N SER A 146 11.23 1.76 1.42
CA SER A 146 10.11 1.23 2.19
C SER A 146 9.99 1.84 3.59
N SER A 147 11.11 2.29 4.19
CA SER A 147 11.08 2.96 5.49
C SER A 147 10.54 4.40 5.44
N LYS A 148 10.55 5.05 4.27
CA LYS A 148 10.00 6.40 4.11
C LYS A 148 8.48 6.47 4.32
N ASN A 149 7.81 5.34 4.11
CA ASN A 149 6.36 5.22 4.32
C ASN A 149 6.05 4.50 5.63
N LYS A 150 7.01 4.43 6.58
CA LYS A 150 6.74 3.88 7.91
C LYS A 150 6.34 4.98 8.86
N TYR A 151 5.30 4.70 9.60
CA TYR A 151 4.87 5.55 10.70
C TYR A 151 5.94 5.56 11.79
N VAL A 152 6.26 6.75 12.24
CA VAL A 152 7.14 6.98 13.39
C VAL A 152 6.30 7.65 14.48
N ALA A 153 6.19 6.97 15.61
CA ALA A 153 5.45 7.50 16.76
C ALA A 153 6.07 8.83 17.23
N ASP A 154 5.24 9.82 17.45
CA ASP A 154 5.62 11.15 17.95
C ASP A 154 4.90 11.44 19.26
N THR A 155 5.59 11.28 20.37
CA THR A 155 5.03 11.44 21.71
C THR A 155 4.63 12.88 22.07
N SER A 156 4.96 13.86 21.23
CA SER A 156 4.51 15.24 21.40
C SER A 156 3.08 15.48 20.91
N LYS A 157 2.53 14.52 20.14
CA LYS A 157 1.18 14.59 19.56
C LYS A 157 0.13 13.97 20.48
N PRO A 158 -1.15 14.34 20.33
CA PRO A 158 -2.26 13.68 21.02
C PRO A 158 -2.21 12.16 20.79
N GLN A 159 -2.45 11.41 21.85
CA GLN A 159 -2.46 9.95 21.79
C GLN A 159 -3.78 9.45 21.19
N ALA A 160 -3.71 8.42 20.35
CA ALA A 160 -4.89 7.79 19.78
C ALA A 160 -4.74 6.28 19.67
N ILE A 161 -5.88 5.59 19.68
CA ILE A 161 -6.01 4.21 19.19
C ILE A 161 -6.86 4.20 17.93
N LEU A 162 -6.53 3.29 17.01
CA LEU A 162 -7.31 3.07 15.80
C LEU A 162 -8.16 1.82 15.98
N VAL A 163 -9.40 1.89 15.54
CA VAL A 163 -10.36 0.80 15.71
C VAL A 163 -11.13 0.61 14.40
N ASP A 164 -11.08 -0.59 13.85
CA ASP A 164 -11.98 -0.99 12.79
C ASP A 164 -13.40 -1.26 13.33
N ILE A 165 -14.39 -1.29 12.44
CA ILE A 165 -15.80 -1.45 12.83
C ILE A 165 -16.30 -2.87 12.57
N ASP A 166 -16.38 -3.27 11.29
CA ASP A 166 -17.02 -4.51 10.87
C ASP A 166 -16.16 -5.75 11.20
N GLY A 167 -16.64 -6.61 12.06
CA GLY A 167 -15.88 -7.76 12.57
C GLY A 167 -14.98 -7.44 13.76
N THR A 168 -14.78 -6.13 14.06
CA THR A 168 -13.99 -5.65 15.20
C THR A 168 -14.90 -5.28 16.38
N VAL A 169 -15.64 -4.19 16.31
CA VAL A 169 -16.58 -3.76 17.37
C VAL A 169 -18.03 -4.05 17.02
N ALA A 170 -18.34 -4.23 15.72
CA ALA A 170 -19.67 -4.54 15.22
C ALA A 170 -19.71 -5.92 14.59
N ASP A 171 -20.71 -6.73 14.95
CA ASP A 171 -21.05 -7.99 14.31
C ASP A 171 -22.28 -7.79 13.40
N LYS A 172 -22.04 -7.80 12.10
CA LYS A 172 -23.08 -7.66 11.07
C LYS A 172 -24.04 -8.86 10.99
N GLY A 173 -23.72 -9.99 11.65
CA GLY A 173 -24.47 -11.23 11.54
C GLY A 173 -24.64 -11.70 10.10
N SER A 174 -25.89 -11.90 9.68
CA SER A 174 -26.25 -12.31 8.32
C SER A 174 -26.48 -11.15 7.35
N ARG A 175 -26.31 -9.88 7.76
CA ARG A 175 -26.46 -8.71 6.89
C ARG A 175 -25.48 -8.78 5.71
N ASN A 176 -25.98 -8.46 4.51
CA ASN A 176 -25.09 -8.31 3.37
C ASN A 176 -24.07 -7.19 3.65
N PRO A 177 -22.76 -7.39 3.42
CA PRO A 177 -21.74 -6.37 3.67
C PRO A 177 -21.97 -5.02 2.99
N PHE A 178 -22.74 -5.00 1.88
CA PHE A 178 -23.06 -3.80 1.10
C PHE A 178 -24.47 -3.26 1.38
N ASP A 179 -25.18 -3.81 2.35
CA ASP A 179 -26.45 -3.26 2.82
C ASP A 179 -26.18 -2.14 3.84
N TRP A 180 -25.97 -0.95 3.31
CA TRP A 180 -25.64 0.24 4.10
C TRP A 180 -26.84 0.79 4.90
N GLY A 181 -28.07 0.43 4.52
CA GLY A 181 -29.28 0.91 5.19
C GLY A 181 -29.50 0.31 6.58
N SER A 182 -28.88 -0.85 6.86
CA SER A 182 -29.10 -1.59 8.11
C SER A 182 -27.88 -1.64 9.04
N VAL A 183 -26.88 -0.77 8.80
CA VAL A 183 -25.65 -0.77 9.63
C VAL A 183 -25.89 -0.36 11.10
N GLY A 184 -26.94 0.39 11.37
CA GLY A 184 -27.36 0.76 12.73
C GLY A 184 -27.91 -0.40 13.56
N GLU A 185 -28.25 -1.52 12.93
CA GLU A 185 -28.79 -2.72 13.57
C GLU A 185 -27.69 -3.76 13.92
N ASP A 186 -26.44 -3.51 13.55
CA ASP A 186 -25.31 -4.39 13.83
C ASP A 186 -25.15 -4.59 15.34
N LYS A 187 -24.89 -5.81 15.76
CA LYS A 187 -24.75 -6.15 17.19
C LYS A 187 -23.37 -5.72 17.69
N PRO A 188 -23.28 -5.12 18.89
CA PRO A 188 -21.98 -4.82 19.49
C PRO A 188 -21.24 -6.11 19.84
N ARG A 189 -19.91 -6.11 19.65
CA ARG A 189 -19.01 -7.11 20.17
C ARG A 189 -18.53 -6.68 21.56
N ASP A 190 -19.39 -6.89 22.56
CA ASP A 190 -19.21 -6.39 23.93
C ASP A 190 -17.83 -6.67 24.49
N PHE A 191 -17.30 -7.89 24.29
CA PHE A 191 -15.98 -8.26 24.80
C PHE A 191 -14.86 -7.35 24.24
N ILE A 192 -14.94 -7.00 22.96
CA ILE A 192 -13.92 -6.12 22.34
C ILE A 192 -14.09 -4.69 22.79
N ILE A 193 -15.34 -4.24 22.89
CA ILE A 193 -15.67 -2.90 23.40
C ILE A 193 -15.16 -2.76 24.85
N ASP A 194 -15.40 -3.75 25.70
CA ASP A 194 -14.91 -3.79 27.09
C ASP A 194 -13.38 -3.78 27.15
N LEU A 195 -12.71 -4.53 26.25
CA LEU A 195 -11.26 -4.53 26.16
C LEU A 195 -10.71 -3.14 25.82
N ILE A 196 -11.33 -2.45 24.86
CA ILE A 196 -10.99 -1.08 24.48
C ILE A 196 -11.21 -0.13 25.66
N TYR A 197 -12.34 -0.22 26.36
CA TYR A 197 -12.60 0.60 27.54
C TYR A 197 -11.58 0.38 28.64
N ASN A 198 -11.24 -0.88 28.94
CA ASN A 198 -10.23 -1.18 29.97
C ASN A 198 -8.85 -0.62 29.58
N TYR A 199 -8.51 -0.66 28.29
CA TYR A 199 -7.29 -0.04 27.79
C TYR A 199 -7.28 1.46 28.00
N LEU A 200 -8.37 2.14 27.65
CA LEU A 200 -8.53 3.60 27.77
C LEU A 200 -8.55 4.07 29.24
N GLU A 201 -9.23 3.34 30.14
CA GLU A 201 -9.29 3.69 31.57
C GLU A 201 -7.91 3.68 32.22
N ARG A 202 -7.01 2.78 31.79
CA ARG A 202 -5.63 2.73 32.29
C ARG A 202 -4.81 4.00 31.98
N TYR A 203 -5.11 4.69 30.88
CA TYR A 203 -4.41 5.93 30.50
C TYR A 203 -4.96 7.16 31.23
N LYS A 204 -6.18 7.11 31.73
CA LYS A 204 -6.77 8.21 32.51
C LYS A 204 -6.08 8.50 33.84
N GLU A 205 -5.56 7.49 34.48
CA GLU A 205 -4.89 7.64 35.78
C GLU A 205 -3.68 8.62 35.72
N ASN A 206 -3.25 8.98 34.50
CA ASN A 206 -2.12 9.86 34.24
C ASN A 206 -2.48 11.21 33.60
N ASP A 207 -3.73 11.68 33.69
CA ASP A 207 -4.24 12.90 33.01
C ASP A 207 -4.07 12.92 31.48
N ASN A 208 -3.84 11.77 30.87
CA ASN A 208 -3.70 11.62 29.42
C ASN A 208 -5.02 11.17 28.80
N CYS A 209 -5.63 12.01 27.97
CA CYS A 209 -6.76 11.60 27.13
C CYS A 209 -6.22 10.85 25.90
N VAL A 210 -6.79 9.69 25.62
CA VAL A 210 -6.52 8.92 24.39
C VAL A 210 -7.76 9.01 23.50
N ASP A 211 -7.59 9.51 22.28
CA ASP A 211 -8.66 9.59 21.30
C ASP A 211 -8.95 8.22 20.68
N VAL A 212 -10.21 7.94 20.40
CA VAL A 212 -10.64 6.73 19.67
C VAL A 212 -10.96 7.10 18.24
N ILE A 213 -10.17 6.61 17.31
CA ILE A 213 -10.32 6.89 15.88
C ILE A 213 -10.82 5.64 15.18
N PHE A 214 -12.04 5.68 14.68
CA PHE A 214 -12.61 4.61 13.88
C PHE A 214 -12.22 4.79 12.41
N LEU A 215 -11.65 3.72 11.82
CA LEU A 215 -11.33 3.62 10.41
C LEU A 215 -12.15 2.51 9.78
N SER A 216 -13.03 2.84 8.85
CA SER A 216 -13.96 1.86 8.29
C SER A 216 -13.89 1.77 6.77
N GLY A 217 -13.95 0.53 6.29
CA GLY A 217 -14.18 0.21 4.88
C GLY A 217 -15.62 0.42 4.42
N ARG A 218 -16.55 0.79 5.30
CA ARG A 218 -17.93 1.14 4.94
C ARG A 218 -17.93 2.36 4.02
N ASP A 219 -18.86 2.38 3.08
CA ASP A 219 -19.10 3.53 2.23
C ASP A 219 -19.60 4.73 3.06
N SER A 220 -19.14 5.93 2.74
CA SER A 220 -19.53 7.15 3.48
C SER A 220 -21.00 7.52 3.34
N CYS A 221 -21.75 6.90 2.44
CA CYS A 221 -23.19 7.07 2.32
C CYS A 221 -23.94 6.70 3.64
N CYS A 222 -23.40 5.74 4.43
CA CYS A 222 -23.97 5.35 5.73
C CYS A 222 -23.25 5.98 6.93
N ARG A 223 -22.58 7.13 6.73
CA ARG A 223 -21.78 7.78 7.76
C ARG A 223 -22.60 8.17 9.00
N TYR A 224 -23.80 8.69 8.79
CA TYR A 224 -24.65 9.15 9.88
C TYR A 224 -25.07 8.00 10.79
N GLU A 225 -25.60 6.94 10.21
CA GLU A 225 -26.04 5.73 10.92
C GLU A 225 -24.87 5.03 11.65
N THR A 226 -23.71 5.00 10.98
CA THR A 226 -22.49 4.44 11.59
C THR A 226 -22.03 5.29 12.79
N LEU A 227 -22.03 6.60 12.67
CA LEU A 227 -21.62 7.48 13.76
C LEU A 227 -22.60 7.42 14.94
N ASP A 228 -23.90 7.41 14.67
CA ASP A 228 -24.94 7.26 15.69
C ASP A 228 -24.78 5.93 16.44
N TRP A 229 -24.57 4.83 15.70
CA TRP A 229 -24.30 3.53 16.30
C TRP A 229 -23.06 3.57 17.21
N LEU A 230 -21.94 4.15 16.74
CA LEU A 230 -20.71 4.27 17.52
C LEU A 230 -20.91 5.11 18.76
N GLN A 231 -21.65 6.22 18.67
CA GLN A 231 -21.96 7.07 19.82
C GLN A 231 -22.78 6.33 20.86
N ASN A 232 -23.70 5.47 20.46
CA ASN A 232 -24.47 4.64 21.36
C ASN A 232 -23.63 3.59 22.09
N GLN A 233 -22.57 3.05 21.43
CA GLN A 233 -21.68 2.07 22.04
C GLN A 233 -20.55 2.72 22.87
N PHE A 234 -20.07 3.89 22.47
CA PHE A 234 -18.95 4.59 23.07
C PHE A 234 -19.34 5.93 23.72
N ALA A 235 -20.62 6.06 24.09
CA ALA A 235 -21.19 7.29 24.67
C ALA A 235 -20.74 7.51 26.12
N THR A 236 -19.49 7.85 26.30
CA THR A 236 -19.07 8.50 27.53
C THR A 236 -18.54 9.88 27.20
N PRO A 237 -18.88 10.95 27.97
CA PRO A 237 -18.31 12.28 27.76
C PRO A 237 -16.77 12.31 27.95
N LYS A 238 -16.17 11.15 28.08
CA LYS A 238 -14.79 10.94 28.51
C LYS A 238 -13.79 10.72 27.37
N TYR A 239 -14.24 10.37 26.15
CA TYR A 239 -13.36 10.06 25.02
C TYR A 239 -13.78 10.83 23.78
N ASN A 240 -12.80 11.40 23.08
CA ASN A 240 -13.05 11.96 21.75
C ASN A 240 -13.15 10.82 20.74
N ILE A 241 -14.25 10.79 19.99
CA ILE A 241 -14.48 9.82 18.94
C ILE A 241 -14.37 10.52 17.58
N SER A 242 -13.55 9.99 16.71
CA SER A 242 -13.46 10.40 15.31
C SER A 242 -13.76 9.23 14.39
N LEU A 243 -14.38 9.50 13.24
CA LEU A 243 -14.73 8.47 12.25
C LEU A 243 -14.21 8.87 10.88
N PHE A 244 -13.38 8.02 10.29
CA PHE A 244 -12.94 8.11 8.91
C PHE A 244 -13.43 6.90 8.12
N MET A 245 -14.05 7.17 6.98
CA MET A 245 -14.72 6.15 6.16
C MET A 245 -14.25 6.22 4.72
N ARG A 246 -14.41 5.12 4.01
CA ARG A 246 -14.26 5.02 2.57
C ARG A 246 -15.10 6.09 1.88
N LYS A 247 -14.55 6.77 0.87
CA LYS A 247 -15.33 7.70 0.04
C LYS A 247 -16.44 6.96 -0.71
N GLU A 248 -17.56 7.64 -0.91
CA GLU A 248 -18.67 7.08 -1.67
C GLU A 248 -18.21 6.60 -3.06
N GLY A 249 -18.59 5.36 -3.39
CA GLY A 249 -18.24 4.75 -4.66
C GLY A 249 -16.79 4.29 -4.83
N ASP A 250 -15.94 4.38 -3.81
CA ASP A 250 -14.57 3.86 -3.88
C ASP A 250 -14.56 2.32 -3.77
N MET A 251 -14.26 1.63 -4.85
CA MET A 251 -14.27 0.16 -4.95
C MET A 251 -12.87 -0.47 -4.72
N ARG A 252 -11.86 0.31 -4.31
CA ARG A 252 -10.52 -0.20 -4.04
C ARG A 252 -10.52 -1.16 -2.84
N LYS A 253 -9.44 -1.95 -2.74
CA LYS A 253 -9.26 -2.87 -1.59
C LYS A 253 -9.24 -2.10 -0.27
N ASP A 254 -9.75 -2.73 0.77
CA ASP A 254 -9.84 -2.15 2.11
C ASP A 254 -8.48 -1.74 2.69
N THR A 255 -7.43 -2.54 2.44
CA THR A 255 -6.05 -2.21 2.81
C THR A 255 -5.59 -0.88 2.22
N VAL A 256 -5.89 -0.62 0.94
CA VAL A 256 -5.51 0.64 0.27
C VAL A 256 -6.29 1.82 0.83
N VAL A 257 -7.60 1.63 1.06
CA VAL A 257 -8.46 2.70 1.59
C VAL A 257 -8.06 3.08 3.02
N LYS A 258 -7.84 2.09 3.89
CA LYS A 258 -7.43 2.35 5.29
C LYS A 258 -6.03 2.95 5.37
N GLU A 259 -5.11 2.54 4.51
CA GLU A 259 -3.78 3.12 4.41
C GLU A 259 -3.84 4.59 4.00
N ASP A 260 -4.60 4.94 2.95
CA ASP A 260 -4.79 6.34 2.53
C ASP A 260 -5.42 7.17 3.66
N LEU A 261 -6.49 6.67 4.29
CA LEU A 261 -7.15 7.37 5.41
C LEU A 261 -6.17 7.63 6.57
N PHE A 262 -5.29 6.68 6.85
CA PHE A 262 -4.26 6.81 7.88
C PHE A 262 -3.25 7.91 7.55
N TRP A 263 -2.67 7.89 6.35
CA TRP A 263 -1.66 8.88 5.96
C TRP A 263 -2.23 10.28 5.80
N ASP A 264 -3.45 10.39 5.25
CA ASP A 264 -4.10 11.68 5.00
C ASP A 264 -4.57 12.38 6.27
N ASN A 265 -5.01 11.61 7.29
CA ASN A 265 -5.74 12.21 8.43
C ASN A 265 -5.08 11.97 9.78
N ILE A 266 -4.27 10.93 9.96
CA ILE A 266 -3.87 10.44 11.27
C ILE A 266 -2.36 10.53 11.50
N ALA A 267 -1.55 10.02 10.60
CA ALA A 267 -0.10 9.86 10.78
C ALA A 267 0.62 11.13 11.23
N ASN A 268 0.21 12.28 10.71
CA ASN A 268 0.80 13.58 11.04
C ASN A 268 0.15 14.30 12.22
N ASN A 269 -0.97 13.80 12.72
CA ASN A 269 -1.79 14.49 13.73
C ASN A 269 -1.79 13.80 15.09
N TYR A 270 -1.50 12.49 15.13
CA TYR A 270 -1.61 11.69 16.33
C TYR A 270 -0.38 10.83 16.60
N ASN A 271 -0.15 10.56 17.88
CA ASN A 271 0.71 9.48 18.35
C ASN A 271 -0.13 8.21 18.51
N VAL A 272 -0.08 7.33 17.51
CA VAL A 272 -0.89 6.12 17.49
C VAL A 272 -0.27 5.06 18.40
N LEU A 273 -1.00 4.66 19.43
CA LEU A 273 -0.57 3.70 20.45
C LEU A 273 -0.84 2.25 20.03
N ALA A 274 -2.00 2.01 19.42
CA ALA A 274 -2.42 0.67 19.02
C ALA A 274 -3.47 0.74 17.90
N VAL A 275 -3.65 -0.36 17.19
CA VAL A 275 -4.76 -0.59 16.27
C VAL A 275 -5.47 -1.90 16.58
N PHE A 276 -6.79 -1.92 16.46
CA PHE A 276 -7.65 -3.11 16.59
C PHE A 276 -8.30 -3.37 15.22
N ASP A 277 -8.06 -4.53 14.66
CA ASP A 277 -8.61 -4.92 13.36
C ASP A 277 -8.82 -6.44 13.31
N ASP A 278 -9.85 -6.91 12.62
CA ASP A 278 -10.17 -8.33 12.53
C ASP A 278 -9.63 -9.01 11.27
N ARG A 279 -9.34 -8.22 10.22
CA ARG A 279 -9.02 -8.73 8.91
C ARG A 279 -7.51 -8.96 8.73
N PRO A 280 -7.04 -10.21 8.53
CA PRO A 280 -5.60 -10.53 8.50
C PRO A 280 -4.77 -9.68 7.51
N CYS A 281 -5.30 -9.43 6.31
CA CYS A 281 -4.58 -8.62 5.32
C CYS A 281 -4.45 -7.14 5.72
N VAL A 282 -5.39 -6.60 6.50
CA VAL A 282 -5.33 -5.24 7.04
C VAL A 282 -4.39 -5.20 8.26
N VAL A 283 -4.43 -6.23 9.10
CA VAL A 283 -3.48 -6.41 10.21
C VAL A 283 -2.03 -6.43 9.69
N GLU A 284 -1.77 -7.18 8.60
CA GLU A 284 -0.46 -7.22 7.96
C GLU A 284 -0.05 -5.83 7.43
N MET A 285 -0.96 -5.11 6.78
CA MET A 285 -0.74 -3.73 6.34
C MET A 285 -0.37 -2.80 7.51
N TRP A 286 -1.01 -2.91 8.68
CA TRP A 286 -0.67 -2.11 9.86
C TRP A 286 0.74 -2.41 10.39
N TYR A 287 1.18 -3.68 10.36
CA TYR A 287 2.57 -4.04 10.66
C TYR A 287 3.54 -3.45 9.64
N ASP A 288 3.17 -3.48 8.35
CA ASP A 288 3.98 -2.91 7.26
C ASP A 288 4.12 -1.39 7.39
N ILE A 289 3.08 -0.69 7.81
CA ILE A 289 3.11 0.75 8.12
C ILE A 289 4.02 1.02 9.33
N GLY A 290 4.16 0.07 10.25
CA GLY A 290 5.01 0.21 11.42
C GLY A 290 4.28 0.70 12.67
N ILE A 291 2.97 0.41 12.80
CA ILE A 291 2.23 0.66 14.04
C ILE A 291 2.79 -0.23 15.15
N PRO A 292 3.08 0.33 16.34
CA PRO A 292 3.82 -0.40 17.39
C PRO A 292 3.03 -1.58 17.98
N ASN A 293 1.70 -1.46 18.06
CA ASN A 293 0.85 -2.49 18.65
C ASN A 293 -0.35 -2.76 17.72
N VAL A 294 -0.37 -3.93 17.09
CA VAL A 294 -1.47 -4.38 16.23
C VAL A 294 -2.18 -5.54 16.91
N ILE A 295 -3.45 -5.32 17.24
CA ILE A 295 -4.28 -6.29 17.98
C ILE A 295 -5.27 -6.90 16.98
N CYS A 296 -4.98 -8.13 16.57
CA CYS A 296 -5.87 -8.89 15.70
C CYS A 296 -7.03 -9.50 16.53
N VAL A 297 -8.24 -9.05 16.26
CA VAL A 297 -9.46 -9.51 16.95
C VAL A 297 -10.31 -10.45 16.10
N ALA A 298 -9.68 -11.09 15.11
CA ALA A 298 -10.35 -12.00 14.18
C ALA A 298 -11.11 -13.12 14.91
N ASP A 299 -12.34 -13.35 14.49
CA ASP A 299 -13.06 -14.59 14.85
C ASP A 299 -12.52 -15.72 13.97
N GLN A 300 -11.98 -16.76 14.60
CA GLN A 300 -11.44 -17.93 13.87
C GLN A 300 -12.46 -18.63 12.94
N ARG A 301 -13.75 -18.39 13.14
CA ARG A 301 -14.82 -18.89 12.28
C ARG A 301 -14.94 -18.14 10.95
N ASN A 302 -14.39 -16.94 10.86
CA ASN A 302 -14.42 -16.06 9.68
C ASN A 302 -13.07 -16.06 8.95
N ARG A 303 -12.47 -17.23 8.74
CA ARG A 303 -11.31 -17.33 7.85
C ARG A 303 -11.78 -17.22 6.40
N PHE A 304 -11.52 -16.06 5.80
CA PHE A 304 -11.67 -15.84 4.37
C PHE A 304 -10.31 -15.91 3.69
#